data_d950221aa8153c06aebefa8159445a9c
#
_entry.id   d950221aa8153c06aebefa8159445a9c
#
_cell.length_a   1.000
_cell.length_b   1.000
_cell.length_c   1.000
_cell.angle_alpha   90.00
_cell.angle_beta   90.00
_cell.angle_gamma   90.00
#
_symmetry.space_group_name_H-M   'P 1'
#
loop_
_entity.id
_entity.type
_entity.pdbx_description
1 polymer ?
#
loop_
_entity_poly.entity_id
_entity_poly.type
_entity_poly.pdbx_seq_one_letter_code
_entity_poly.pdbx_strand_id
1 'polypeptide(L)'
;MALTTDVVVVGGGLSGACAALSAREAGAEVLLVARAPGATAMSSGAIDFASGEDDAPIGEAARRLARTVPGHPYALLGDGLVPAIDDALAFLQRHLSALGLSGARTAADRNLWLATPLGRAKPAALAQGGIAAGDLRNLAAREARLGVVALAGAQAVEARLLAHGLTPLLAPLCEAVVVAPDFYRQRGDALRTLPEIAQDLDRPGRRAALGASLARAAAQAHATHLLVPTVGLEDAVAARAELERATGVPVLEMLGAPPSVPGLRLQRALQAALEKSGVRSVAAIAERSADGQVQIVRGVECDPVRAGSVVLASGRFLGGGIRCEADGRLRETVFDLPARAAGRDALAALPNETLFAERAAGPHPGLAAGVGADSDLRAGAAFVCGAVLGGFDPARDEGGLGVCAVTGLVAGRRAARAAGKAGASATSGAVRP
;
A
#
# COMPACT_ATOMS: atom_id res chain seq x y z
N MET A 1 -12.57 -33.11 -3.62
CA MET A 1 -13.61 -32.75 -2.62
C MET A 1 -13.83 -31.24 -2.68
N ALA A 2 -15.09 -30.77 -2.59
CA ALA A 2 -15.36 -29.33 -2.54
C ALA A 2 -14.78 -28.72 -1.26
N LEU A 3 -14.03 -27.61 -1.39
CA LEU A 3 -13.59 -26.85 -0.25
C LEU A 3 -14.78 -26.06 0.33
N THR A 4 -14.95 -26.11 1.65
CA THR A 4 -16.02 -25.37 2.34
C THR A 4 -15.42 -24.30 3.22
N THR A 5 -16.03 -23.11 3.24
CA THR A 5 -15.61 -21.96 4.06
C THR A 5 -16.82 -21.01 4.27
N ASP A 6 -16.78 -20.16 5.29
CA ASP A 6 -17.81 -19.14 5.47
C ASP A 6 -17.62 -17.99 4.45
N VAL A 7 -16.36 -17.55 4.27
CA VAL A 7 -16.02 -16.43 3.36
C VAL A 7 -14.86 -16.84 2.47
N VAL A 8 -15.02 -16.68 1.15
CA VAL A 8 -13.90 -16.75 0.22
C VAL A 8 -13.50 -15.34 -0.20
N VAL A 9 -12.20 -15.03 -0.11
CA VAL A 9 -11.61 -13.74 -0.53
C VAL A 9 -10.72 -13.98 -1.73
N VAL A 10 -10.95 -13.27 -2.83
CA VAL A 10 -10.16 -13.37 -4.06
C VAL A 10 -9.23 -12.16 -4.17
N GLY A 11 -7.94 -12.39 -4.04
CA GLY A 11 -6.88 -11.39 -4.15
C GLY A 11 -6.07 -11.22 -2.85
N GLY A 12 -4.73 -11.25 -2.98
CA GLY A 12 -3.75 -11.23 -1.88
C GLY A 12 -3.09 -9.87 -1.60
N GLY A 13 -3.64 -8.78 -2.15
CA GLY A 13 -3.20 -7.41 -1.84
C GLY A 13 -3.76 -6.89 -0.52
N LEU A 14 -3.49 -5.61 -0.21
CA LEU A 14 -3.92 -4.97 1.04
C LEU A 14 -5.43 -5.11 1.27
N SER A 15 -6.27 -4.88 0.24
CA SER A 15 -7.73 -4.97 0.40
C SER A 15 -8.19 -6.39 0.74
N GLY A 16 -7.63 -7.40 0.07
CA GLY A 16 -7.97 -8.79 0.36
C GLY A 16 -7.48 -9.24 1.73
N ALA A 17 -6.29 -8.81 2.14
CA ALA A 17 -5.78 -9.09 3.48
C ALA A 17 -6.66 -8.43 4.56
N CYS A 18 -7.03 -7.14 4.39
CA CYS A 18 -7.94 -6.46 5.31
C CYS A 18 -9.31 -7.15 5.37
N ALA A 19 -9.86 -7.59 4.23
CA ALA A 19 -11.12 -8.29 4.17
C ALA A 19 -11.04 -9.65 4.87
N ALA A 20 -10.00 -10.42 4.61
CA ALA A 20 -9.81 -11.74 5.21
C ALA A 20 -9.61 -11.66 6.74
N LEU A 21 -8.74 -10.77 7.19
CA LEU A 21 -8.47 -10.56 8.61
C LEU A 21 -9.72 -10.06 9.36
N SER A 22 -10.45 -9.09 8.78
CA SER A 22 -11.66 -8.56 9.43
C SER A 22 -12.82 -9.55 9.44
N ALA A 23 -12.96 -10.40 8.43
CA ALA A 23 -13.92 -11.49 8.43
C ALA A 23 -13.53 -12.55 9.48
N ARG A 24 -12.24 -12.83 9.63
CA ARG A 24 -11.72 -13.74 10.66
C ARG A 24 -11.95 -13.22 12.08
N GLU A 25 -11.70 -11.91 12.32
CA GLU A 25 -12.05 -11.26 13.60
C GLU A 25 -13.54 -11.32 13.91
N ALA A 26 -14.39 -11.32 12.88
CA ALA A 26 -15.83 -11.51 13.03
C ALA A 26 -16.26 -12.99 13.25
N GLY A 27 -15.29 -13.92 13.37
CA GLY A 27 -15.52 -15.33 13.65
C GLY A 27 -15.76 -16.22 12.43
N ALA A 28 -15.58 -15.73 11.22
CA ALA A 28 -15.74 -16.52 10.01
C ALA A 28 -14.54 -17.43 9.74
N GLU A 29 -14.79 -18.61 9.17
CA GLU A 29 -13.73 -19.38 8.48
C GLU A 29 -13.47 -18.73 7.13
N VAL A 30 -12.20 -18.42 6.84
CA VAL A 30 -11.81 -17.66 5.65
C VAL A 30 -10.84 -18.45 4.79
N LEU A 31 -11.14 -18.49 3.49
CA LEU A 31 -10.24 -18.96 2.44
C LEU A 31 -9.83 -17.78 1.57
N LEU A 32 -8.54 -17.45 1.55
CA LEU A 32 -7.97 -16.45 0.65
C LEU A 32 -7.35 -17.14 -0.55
N VAL A 33 -7.76 -16.74 -1.76
CA VAL A 33 -7.24 -17.26 -3.03
C VAL A 33 -6.51 -16.15 -3.75
N ALA A 34 -5.22 -16.33 -4.02
CA ALA A 34 -4.41 -15.35 -4.73
C ALA A 34 -3.31 -16.04 -5.55
N ARG A 35 -3.21 -15.71 -6.84
CA ARG A 35 -2.17 -16.27 -7.72
C ARG A 35 -0.76 -15.79 -7.37
N ALA A 36 -0.65 -14.54 -6.96
CA ALA A 36 0.62 -13.85 -6.69
C ALA A 36 0.41 -12.70 -5.68
N PRO A 37 1.49 -12.12 -5.14
CA PRO A 37 1.41 -10.87 -4.39
C PRO A 37 0.68 -9.80 -5.21
N GLY A 38 -0.14 -8.98 -4.52
CA GLY A 38 -0.86 -7.87 -5.17
C GLY A 38 0.06 -6.68 -5.49
N ALA A 39 -0.53 -5.65 -6.10
CA ALA A 39 0.15 -4.38 -6.37
C ALA A 39 0.71 -3.70 -5.09
N THR A 40 0.29 -4.13 -3.91
CA THR A 40 0.82 -3.72 -2.60
C THR A 40 2.34 -3.89 -2.51
N ALA A 41 2.89 -4.97 -3.08
CA ALA A 41 4.34 -5.21 -3.12
C ALA A 41 5.12 -4.16 -3.92
N MET A 42 4.44 -3.42 -4.80
CA MET A 42 5.03 -2.34 -5.62
C MET A 42 4.66 -0.94 -5.10
N SER A 43 3.92 -0.85 -4.00
CA SER A 43 3.57 0.42 -3.38
C SER A 43 4.78 1.11 -2.78
N SER A 44 4.63 2.38 -2.41
CA SER A 44 5.68 3.14 -1.72
C SER A 44 6.00 2.62 -0.31
N GLY A 45 5.19 1.71 0.23
CA GLY A 45 5.31 1.20 1.60
C GLY A 45 4.67 2.08 2.67
N ALA A 46 4.19 3.26 2.29
CA ALA A 46 3.33 4.10 3.13
C ALA A 46 1.87 3.98 2.70
N ILE A 47 0.95 4.22 3.60
CA ILE A 47 -0.49 4.07 3.40
C ILE A 47 -1.13 5.45 3.39
N ASP A 48 -1.57 5.87 2.23
CA ASP A 48 -2.26 7.11 1.93
C ASP A 48 -3.77 6.89 1.96
N PHE A 49 -4.50 7.66 2.76
CA PHE A 49 -5.97 7.57 2.82
C PHE A 49 -6.65 8.65 2.00
N ALA A 50 -6.22 9.87 2.17
CA ALA A 50 -6.65 11.03 1.41
C ALA A 50 -5.72 12.21 1.72
N SER A 51 -5.56 13.12 0.78
CA SER A 51 -4.85 14.37 0.99
C SER A 51 -5.59 15.54 0.35
N GLY A 52 -5.13 16.74 0.60
CA GLY A 52 -5.60 17.96 -0.01
C GLY A 52 -4.49 19.02 0.02
N GLU A 53 -4.57 20.01 -0.85
CA GLU A 53 -3.59 21.10 -0.96
C GLU A 53 -3.46 21.93 0.34
N ASP A 54 -4.51 21.94 1.15
CA ASP A 54 -4.64 22.72 2.38
C ASP A 54 -4.17 21.99 3.65
N ASP A 55 -3.51 20.84 3.49
CA ASP A 55 -3.08 19.97 4.62
C ASP A 55 -4.21 19.69 5.63
N ALA A 56 -5.42 19.49 5.13
CA ALA A 56 -6.61 19.20 5.95
C ALA A 56 -6.45 17.87 6.71
N PRO A 57 -7.20 17.67 7.81
CA PRO A 57 -7.33 16.37 8.45
C PRO A 57 -7.76 15.28 7.44
N ILE A 58 -7.26 14.05 7.62
CA ILE A 58 -7.46 12.93 6.70
C ILE A 58 -8.94 12.68 6.43
N GLY A 59 -9.78 12.71 7.48
CA GLY A 59 -11.23 12.50 7.35
C GLY A 59 -11.95 13.62 6.59
N GLU A 60 -11.47 14.85 6.66
CA GLU A 60 -12.00 15.96 5.88
C GLU A 60 -11.62 15.84 4.41
N ALA A 61 -10.34 15.54 4.12
CA ALA A 61 -9.87 15.28 2.78
C ALA A 61 -10.63 14.10 2.14
N ALA A 62 -10.85 13.01 2.88
CA ALA A 62 -11.61 11.85 2.41
C ALA A 62 -13.09 12.20 2.10
N ARG A 63 -13.76 12.99 2.95
CA ARG A 63 -15.12 13.47 2.67
C ARG A 63 -15.15 14.38 1.43
N ARG A 64 -14.11 15.19 1.22
CA ARG A 64 -13.96 16.01 0.01
C ARG A 64 -13.88 15.12 -1.23
N LEU A 65 -13.00 14.13 -1.26
CA LEU A 65 -12.92 13.14 -2.36
C LEU A 65 -14.27 12.47 -2.62
N ALA A 66 -14.95 12.01 -1.58
CA ALA A 66 -16.26 11.39 -1.68
C ALA A 66 -17.32 12.29 -2.36
N ARG A 67 -17.23 13.62 -2.17
CA ARG A 67 -18.17 14.58 -2.76
C ARG A 67 -17.77 15.07 -4.14
N THR A 68 -16.47 15.24 -4.40
CA THR A 68 -15.97 15.93 -5.59
C THR A 68 -15.53 14.99 -6.71
N VAL A 69 -15.22 13.73 -6.39
CA VAL A 69 -14.84 12.72 -7.39
C VAL A 69 -16.03 11.79 -7.65
N PRO A 70 -16.69 11.89 -8.82
CA PRO A 70 -17.85 11.08 -9.13
C PRO A 70 -17.55 9.58 -9.07
N GLY A 71 -18.32 8.84 -8.29
CA GLY A 71 -18.17 7.40 -8.12
C GLY A 71 -17.01 6.95 -7.24
N HIS A 72 -16.34 7.89 -6.54
CA HIS A 72 -15.27 7.51 -5.61
C HIS A 72 -15.77 6.51 -4.55
N PRO A 73 -15.03 5.42 -4.26
CA PRO A 73 -15.47 4.38 -3.34
C PRO A 73 -15.81 4.88 -1.92
N TYR A 74 -15.21 5.96 -1.48
CA TYR A 74 -15.55 6.58 -0.19
C TYR A 74 -16.99 7.09 -0.12
N ALA A 75 -17.59 7.50 -1.24
CA ALA A 75 -18.99 7.92 -1.29
C ALA A 75 -19.96 6.79 -0.94
N LEU A 76 -19.59 5.52 -1.19
CA LEU A 76 -20.40 4.34 -0.87
C LEU A 76 -20.58 4.13 0.65
N LEU A 77 -19.71 4.72 1.47
CA LEU A 77 -19.73 4.56 2.92
C LEU A 77 -20.54 5.65 3.63
N GLY A 78 -20.90 6.73 2.94
CA GLY A 78 -21.72 7.83 3.51
C GLY A 78 -21.15 8.34 4.83
N ASP A 79 -22.03 8.47 5.84
CA ASP A 79 -21.65 8.97 7.18
C ASP A 79 -20.72 7.97 7.92
N GLY A 80 -20.67 6.72 7.50
CA GLY A 80 -19.76 5.70 8.03
C GLY A 80 -18.31 5.84 7.58
N LEU A 81 -17.98 6.75 6.65
CA LEU A 81 -16.64 6.89 6.10
C LEU A 81 -15.58 7.20 7.15
N VAL A 82 -15.81 8.23 7.97
CA VAL A 82 -14.81 8.67 8.96
C VAL A 82 -14.60 7.62 10.06
N PRO A 83 -15.64 7.06 10.68
CA PRO A 83 -15.47 5.92 11.57
C PRO A 83 -14.75 4.74 10.93
N ALA A 84 -14.99 4.45 9.64
CA ALA A 84 -14.29 3.37 8.93
C ALA A 84 -12.80 3.68 8.70
N ILE A 85 -12.42 4.96 8.53
CA ILE A 85 -11.02 5.38 8.47
C ILE A 85 -10.36 5.18 9.83
N ASP A 86 -10.98 5.62 10.93
CA ASP A 86 -10.47 5.42 12.29
C ASP A 86 -10.24 3.93 12.59
N ASP A 87 -11.22 3.10 12.27
CA ASP A 87 -11.13 1.65 12.39
C ASP A 87 -9.97 1.07 11.56
N ALA A 88 -9.82 1.52 10.31
CA ALA A 88 -8.77 1.04 9.42
C ALA A 88 -7.37 1.43 9.91
N LEU A 89 -7.18 2.65 10.42
CA LEU A 89 -5.92 3.10 11.02
C LEU A 89 -5.52 2.21 12.20
N ALA A 90 -6.45 2.02 13.15
CA ALA A 90 -6.21 1.17 14.31
C ALA A 90 -5.99 -0.30 13.93
N PHE A 91 -6.73 -0.80 12.96
CA PHE A 91 -6.62 -2.17 12.45
C PHE A 91 -5.24 -2.43 11.84
N LEU A 92 -4.76 -1.53 10.96
CA LEU A 92 -3.46 -1.66 10.31
C LEU A 92 -2.31 -1.60 11.33
N GLN A 93 -2.35 -0.66 12.28
CA GLN A 93 -1.31 -0.56 13.32
C GLN A 93 -1.26 -1.81 14.19
N ARG A 94 -2.40 -2.43 14.51
CA ARG A 94 -2.47 -3.67 15.28
C ARG A 94 -1.93 -4.87 14.50
N HIS A 95 -2.39 -5.08 13.27
CA HIS A 95 -2.01 -6.26 12.48
C HIS A 95 -0.60 -6.18 11.87
N LEU A 96 -0.10 -4.98 11.63
CA LEU A 96 1.21 -4.72 11.01
C LEU A 96 2.23 -4.15 11.99
N SER A 97 2.09 -4.45 13.27
CA SER A 97 2.96 -3.93 14.35
C SER A 97 4.45 -4.20 14.13
N ALA A 98 4.80 -5.30 13.45
CA ALA A 98 6.18 -5.63 13.08
C ALA A 98 6.84 -4.60 12.16
N LEU A 99 6.07 -3.80 11.41
CA LEU A 99 6.60 -2.71 10.59
C LEU A 99 6.84 -1.42 11.37
N GLY A 100 6.45 -1.37 12.65
CA GLY A 100 6.51 -0.14 13.44
C GLY A 100 5.74 1.00 12.80
N LEU A 101 4.55 0.73 12.22
CA LEU A 101 3.74 1.74 11.56
C LEU A 101 3.48 2.94 12.47
N SER A 102 3.79 4.12 11.98
CA SER A 102 3.64 5.40 12.68
C SER A 102 2.99 6.44 11.79
N GLY A 103 2.38 7.47 12.40
CA GLY A 103 1.64 8.53 11.75
C GLY A 103 0.30 8.77 12.41
N ALA A 104 -0.75 8.93 11.62
CA ALA A 104 -2.10 9.21 12.09
C ALA A 104 -2.67 8.08 12.97
N ARG A 105 -3.39 8.45 14.01
CA ARG A 105 -4.13 7.55 14.89
C ARG A 105 -5.62 7.60 14.63
N THR A 106 -6.08 8.74 14.15
CA THR A 106 -7.48 9.01 13.82
C THR A 106 -7.60 9.79 12.54
N ALA A 107 -8.79 9.83 11.98
CA ALA A 107 -9.13 10.63 10.81
C ALA A 107 -9.04 12.16 11.06
N ALA A 108 -8.97 12.60 12.33
CA ALA A 108 -8.74 13.99 12.70
C ALA A 108 -7.28 14.40 12.57
N ASP A 109 -6.37 13.46 12.48
CA ASP A 109 -4.94 13.72 12.30
C ASP A 109 -4.62 14.12 10.85
N ARG A 110 -3.42 14.68 10.67
CA ARG A 110 -2.89 15.10 9.37
C ARG A 110 -1.94 14.05 8.82
N ASN A 111 -1.69 14.11 7.52
CA ASN A 111 -0.70 13.28 6.87
C ASN A 111 0.73 13.64 7.29
N LEU A 112 1.62 12.65 7.30
CA LEU A 112 3.06 12.85 7.21
C LEU A 112 3.41 13.33 5.79
N TRP A 113 4.51 14.08 5.64
CA TRP A 113 5.06 14.48 4.35
C TRP A 113 6.40 13.79 4.13
N LEU A 114 6.44 12.81 3.24
CA LEU A 114 7.53 11.84 3.13
C LEU A 114 8.31 12.00 1.84
N ALA A 115 9.64 11.87 1.92
CA ALA A 115 10.51 12.00 0.77
C ALA A 115 10.34 10.86 -0.23
N THR A 116 10.09 11.19 -1.50
CA THR A 116 10.11 10.24 -2.62
C THR A 116 11.50 10.12 -3.21
N PRO A 117 11.84 9.04 -3.94
CA PRO A 117 13.12 8.91 -4.64
C PRO A 117 13.41 9.99 -5.68
N LEU A 118 12.40 10.78 -6.07
CA LEU A 118 12.53 11.89 -7.02
C LEU A 118 12.68 13.27 -6.35
N GLY A 119 12.88 13.31 -5.02
CA GLY A 119 13.04 14.58 -4.29
C GLY A 119 11.75 15.39 -4.18
N ARG A 120 10.61 14.73 -4.21
CA ARG A 120 9.29 15.34 -3.94
C ARG A 120 8.78 14.87 -2.59
N ALA A 121 7.89 15.64 -1.99
CA ALA A 121 7.11 15.19 -0.85
C ALA A 121 5.86 14.43 -1.31
N LYS A 122 5.52 13.36 -0.61
CA LYS A 122 4.25 12.65 -0.76
C LYS A 122 3.55 12.56 0.58
N PRO A 123 2.26 12.95 0.68
CA PRO A 123 1.49 12.79 1.89
C PRO A 123 1.14 11.30 2.12
N ALA A 124 1.13 10.88 3.38
CA ALA A 124 0.64 9.56 3.79
C ALA A 124 0.18 9.57 5.24
N ALA A 125 -0.89 8.84 5.54
CA ALA A 125 -1.41 8.74 6.90
C ALA A 125 -0.52 7.86 7.79
N LEU A 126 -0.06 6.73 7.27
CA LEU A 126 0.81 5.78 7.97
C LEU A 126 2.03 5.44 7.13
N ALA A 127 3.16 5.28 7.79
CA ALA A 127 4.38 4.75 7.18
C ALA A 127 5.15 3.85 8.14
N GLN A 128 6.03 3.01 7.59
CA GLN A 128 6.97 2.20 8.36
C GLN A 128 7.88 3.11 9.18
N GLY A 129 8.25 2.70 10.39
CA GLY A 129 8.87 3.58 11.38
C GLY A 129 10.09 4.37 10.89
N GLY A 130 10.95 3.76 10.07
CA GLY A 130 12.11 4.44 9.45
C GLY A 130 11.71 5.53 8.45
N ILE A 131 10.62 5.31 7.72
CA ILE A 131 10.07 6.26 6.74
C ILE A 131 9.32 7.38 7.48
N ALA A 132 8.47 7.04 8.44
CA ALA A 132 7.68 7.99 9.22
C ALA A 132 8.57 8.99 10.01
N ALA A 133 9.72 8.53 10.50
CA ALA A 133 10.69 9.38 11.17
C ALA A 133 11.27 10.47 10.27
N GLY A 134 11.18 10.30 8.95
CA GLY A 134 11.61 11.25 7.92
C GLY A 134 10.53 12.25 7.49
N ASP A 135 9.53 12.56 8.33
CA ASP A 135 8.55 13.60 8.03
C ASP A 135 9.27 14.94 7.77
N LEU A 136 9.17 15.41 6.54
CA LEU A 136 9.88 16.60 6.05
C LEU A 136 9.51 17.86 6.80
N ARG A 137 8.27 17.96 7.33
CA ARG A 137 7.85 19.13 8.14
C ARG A 137 8.60 19.17 9.46
N ASN A 138 8.79 18.02 10.09
CA ASN A 138 9.57 17.94 11.31
C ASN A 138 11.05 18.25 11.08
N LEU A 139 11.57 17.89 9.92
CA LEU A 139 12.95 18.22 9.53
C LEU A 139 13.09 19.70 9.17
N ALA A 140 12.16 20.27 8.41
CA ALA A 140 12.15 21.68 8.03
C ALA A 140 11.99 22.65 9.22
N ALA A 141 11.43 22.18 10.33
CA ALA A 141 11.19 22.99 11.53
C ALA A 141 12.42 23.10 12.47
N ARG A 142 13.56 22.55 12.10
CA ARG A 142 14.78 22.51 12.96
C ARG A 142 16.04 22.79 12.16
N GLU A 143 17.05 23.33 12.84
CA GLU A 143 18.39 23.41 12.28
C GLU A 143 18.96 21.99 12.12
N ALA A 144 19.07 21.52 10.87
CA ALA A 144 19.53 20.17 10.56
C ALA A 144 20.30 20.15 9.23
N ARG A 145 21.13 19.11 9.07
CA ARG A 145 21.78 18.81 7.81
C ARG A 145 21.46 17.37 7.42
N LEU A 146 20.57 17.24 6.43
CA LEU A 146 20.09 15.95 5.95
C LEU A 146 21.06 15.37 4.93
N GLY A 147 21.79 14.35 5.32
CA GLY A 147 22.66 13.59 4.42
C GLY A 147 21.86 12.63 3.56
N VAL A 148 21.70 12.94 2.28
CA VAL A 148 21.06 12.06 1.30
C VAL A 148 22.09 11.03 0.83
N VAL A 149 21.88 9.78 1.16
CA VAL A 149 22.88 8.72 0.96
C VAL A 149 22.88 8.23 -0.49
N ALA A 150 24.04 8.37 -1.13
CA ALA A 150 24.34 7.86 -2.47
C ALA A 150 25.04 6.50 -2.35
N LEU A 151 24.31 5.40 -2.51
CA LEU A 151 24.90 4.06 -2.61
C LEU A 151 25.37 3.82 -4.06
N ALA A 152 26.64 3.50 -4.24
CA ALA A 152 27.19 3.21 -5.55
C ALA A 152 26.47 1.99 -6.17
N GLY A 153 26.09 2.09 -7.44
CA GLY A 153 25.39 1.02 -8.16
C GLY A 153 23.91 0.88 -7.84
N ALA A 154 23.34 1.65 -6.91
CA ALA A 154 21.90 1.61 -6.64
C ALA A 154 21.09 2.16 -7.81
N GLN A 155 20.28 1.30 -8.44
CA GLN A 155 19.34 1.73 -9.49
C GLN A 155 18.18 2.54 -8.90
N ALA A 156 17.61 3.41 -9.72
CA ALA A 156 16.40 4.19 -9.43
C ALA A 156 16.53 5.23 -8.29
N VAL A 157 17.75 5.49 -7.78
CA VAL A 157 17.97 6.54 -6.78
C VAL A 157 19.17 7.40 -7.19
N GLU A 158 18.88 8.62 -7.62
CA GLU A 158 19.90 9.64 -7.89
C GLU A 158 19.95 10.65 -6.73
N ALA A 159 20.90 10.46 -5.83
CA ALA A 159 20.98 11.21 -4.59
C ALA A 159 21.14 12.74 -4.80
N ARG A 160 21.78 13.18 -5.89
CA ARG A 160 21.90 14.62 -6.21
C ARG A 160 20.56 15.22 -6.60
N LEU A 161 19.80 14.53 -7.46
CA LEU A 161 18.46 14.94 -7.86
C LEU A 161 17.54 15.01 -6.63
N LEU A 162 17.61 14.02 -5.78
CA LEU A 162 16.82 13.94 -4.56
C LEU A 162 17.19 15.09 -3.60
N ALA A 163 18.46 15.31 -3.32
CA ALA A 163 18.91 16.42 -2.46
C ALA A 163 18.47 17.78 -3.03
N HIS A 164 18.64 18.00 -4.34
CA HIS A 164 18.20 19.21 -5.02
C HIS A 164 16.68 19.43 -4.87
N GLY A 165 15.88 18.38 -5.09
CA GLY A 165 14.42 18.46 -4.98
C GLY A 165 13.91 18.66 -3.54
N LEU A 166 14.64 18.17 -2.53
CA LEU A 166 14.31 18.36 -1.12
C LEU A 166 14.70 19.75 -0.59
N THR A 167 15.73 20.38 -1.14
CA THR A 167 16.24 21.68 -0.67
C THR A 167 15.11 22.74 -0.46
N PRO A 168 14.24 23.02 -1.43
CA PRO A 168 13.16 24.02 -1.23
C PRO A 168 12.12 23.60 -0.21
N LEU A 169 11.96 22.30 0.06
CA LEU A 169 11.02 21.76 1.03
C LEU A 169 11.53 21.84 2.47
N LEU A 170 12.85 21.92 2.62
CA LEU A 170 13.53 21.89 3.92
C LEU A 170 14.02 23.30 4.36
N ALA A 171 14.20 24.22 3.41
CA ALA A 171 14.68 25.57 3.70
C ALA A 171 13.70 26.37 4.58
N PRO A 172 14.19 27.36 5.37
CA PRO A 172 15.59 27.76 5.47
C PRO A 172 16.41 27.05 6.55
N LEU A 173 15.79 26.24 7.44
CA LEU A 173 16.47 25.72 8.63
C LEU A 173 17.20 24.40 8.39
N CYS A 174 16.74 23.58 7.43
CA CYS A 174 17.36 22.32 7.12
C CYS A 174 17.98 22.33 5.72
N GLU A 175 19.21 21.84 5.61
CA GLU A 175 19.95 21.71 4.34
C GLU A 175 20.03 20.24 3.94
N ALA A 176 19.79 19.93 2.65
CA ALA A 176 20.02 18.61 2.08
C ALA A 176 21.38 18.53 1.37
N VAL A 177 22.23 17.59 1.78
CA VAL A 177 23.56 17.35 1.21
C VAL A 177 23.73 15.91 0.79
N VAL A 178 24.55 15.65 -0.23
CA VAL A 178 24.85 14.28 -0.67
C VAL A 178 25.94 13.66 0.22
N VAL A 179 25.64 12.46 0.76
CA VAL A 179 26.58 11.65 1.52
C VAL A 179 26.90 10.39 0.74
N ALA A 180 28.14 10.23 0.30
CA ALA A 180 28.59 9.09 -0.52
C ALA A 180 29.52 8.17 0.29
N PRO A 181 29.00 7.13 0.94
CA PRO A 181 29.82 6.18 1.67
C PRO A 181 30.69 5.36 0.72
N ASP A 182 31.88 4.97 1.17
CA ASP A 182 32.76 4.06 0.45
C ASP A 182 32.27 2.61 0.64
N PHE A 183 31.14 2.29 -0.01
CA PHE A 183 30.46 1.02 0.04
C PHE A 183 29.95 0.69 -1.37
N TYR A 184 30.05 -0.54 -1.83
CA TYR A 184 29.80 -0.97 -3.22
C TYR A 184 30.65 -0.27 -4.29
N ARG A 185 31.82 0.32 -3.94
CA ARG A 185 32.69 1.00 -4.90
C ARG A 185 33.75 0.10 -5.58
N GLN A 186 33.77 -1.18 -5.26
CA GLN A 186 34.79 -2.07 -5.82
C GLN A 186 34.52 -2.36 -7.31
N ARG A 187 35.60 -2.48 -8.08
CA ARG A 187 35.54 -2.83 -9.50
C ARG A 187 34.77 -4.15 -9.68
N GLY A 188 33.65 -4.13 -10.40
CA GLY A 188 32.79 -5.28 -10.62
C GLY A 188 31.47 -5.26 -9.86
N ASP A 189 31.21 -4.28 -8.99
CA ASP A 189 29.87 -4.08 -8.43
C ASP A 189 28.93 -3.62 -9.54
N ALA A 190 28.17 -4.57 -10.08
CA ALA A 190 27.15 -4.31 -11.08
C ALA A 190 26.06 -3.40 -10.52
N LEU A 191 25.32 -2.76 -11.40
CA LEU A 191 24.08 -2.08 -11.03
C LEU A 191 23.15 -3.06 -10.31
N ARG A 192 22.65 -2.69 -9.13
CA ARG A 192 21.80 -3.50 -8.28
C ARG A 192 20.46 -2.83 -8.08
N THR A 193 19.41 -3.61 -8.04
CA THR A 193 18.11 -3.15 -7.62
C THR A 193 18.08 -2.91 -6.11
N LEU A 194 17.18 -2.05 -5.63
CA LEU A 194 17.05 -1.84 -4.18
C LEU A 194 16.70 -3.11 -3.40
N PRO A 195 15.85 -4.04 -3.90
CA PRO A 195 15.65 -5.33 -3.23
C PRO A 195 16.93 -6.18 -3.09
N GLU A 196 17.81 -6.20 -4.09
CA GLU A 196 19.10 -6.93 -4.00
C GLU A 196 20.02 -6.29 -2.96
N ILE A 197 20.05 -4.95 -2.89
CA ILE A 197 20.80 -4.22 -1.86
C ILE A 197 20.21 -4.53 -0.48
N ALA A 198 18.89 -4.49 -0.34
CA ALA A 198 18.22 -4.77 0.92
C ALA A 198 18.49 -6.19 1.42
N GLN A 199 18.44 -7.19 0.53
CA GLN A 199 18.81 -8.58 0.87
C GLN A 199 20.28 -8.72 1.28
N ASP A 200 21.20 -8.01 0.63
CA ASP A 200 22.61 -8.01 1.03
C ASP A 200 22.79 -7.38 2.42
N LEU A 201 22.06 -6.31 2.74
CA LEU A 201 22.07 -5.64 4.05
C LEU A 201 21.43 -6.46 5.17
N ASP A 202 20.62 -7.46 4.87
CA ASP A 202 20.09 -8.38 5.89
C ASP A 202 21.18 -9.29 6.48
N ARG A 203 22.35 -9.33 5.85
CA ARG A 203 23.53 -10.02 6.38
C ARG A 203 24.23 -9.13 7.41
N PRO A 204 24.39 -9.57 8.69
CA PRO A 204 24.93 -8.73 9.77
C PRO A 204 26.26 -8.08 9.44
N GLY A 205 27.21 -8.78 8.84
CA GLY A 205 28.52 -8.24 8.44
C GLY A 205 28.45 -7.12 7.39
N ARG A 206 27.51 -7.24 6.45
CA ARG A 206 27.32 -6.21 5.40
C ARG A 206 26.71 -4.94 5.99
N ARG A 207 25.76 -5.07 6.88
CA ARG A 207 25.12 -3.94 7.56
C ARG A 207 26.11 -3.19 8.45
N ALA A 208 26.93 -3.92 9.20
CA ALA A 208 28.00 -3.33 10.01
C ALA A 208 29.04 -2.57 9.16
N ALA A 209 29.43 -3.13 8.01
CA ALA A 209 30.34 -2.48 7.07
C ALA A 209 29.75 -1.19 6.46
N LEU A 210 28.46 -1.21 6.10
CA LEU A 210 27.75 -0.01 5.66
C LEU A 210 27.70 1.03 6.79
N GLY A 211 27.35 0.65 8.00
CA GLY A 211 27.30 1.54 9.17
C GLY A 211 28.60 2.26 9.41
N ALA A 212 29.73 1.53 9.39
CA ALA A 212 31.04 2.12 9.56
C ALA A 212 31.43 3.10 8.43
N SER A 213 31.02 2.79 7.19
CA SER A 213 31.27 3.66 6.04
C SER A 213 30.38 4.91 6.09
N LEU A 214 29.09 4.75 6.47
CA LEU A 214 28.15 5.86 6.66
C LEU A 214 28.61 6.81 7.77
N ALA A 215 29.12 6.27 8.91
CA ALA A 215 29.63 7.09 10.00
C ALA A 215 30.73 8.06 9.54
N ARG A 216 31.72 7.56 8.79
CA ARG A 216 32.79 8.40 8.21
C ARG A 216 32.26 9.44 7.24
N ALA A 217 31.39 9.03 6.32
CA ALA A 217 30.86 9.92 5.30
C ALA A 217 29.90 10.98 5.91
N ALA A 218 29.11 10.62 6.92
CA ALA A 218 28.26 11.55 7.65
C ALA A 218 29.07 12.60 8.42
N ALA A 219 30.14 12.18 9.10
CA ALA A 219 31.05 13.10 9.78
C ALA A 219 31.72 14.09 8.81
N GLN A 220 32.19 13.63 7.66
CA GLN A 220 32.80 14.48 6.62
C GLN A 220 31.80 15.50 6.05
N ALA A 221 30.54 15.13 5.92
CA ALA A 221 29.49 15.99 5.42
C ALA A 221 28.83 16.82 6.55
N HIS A 222 29.22 16.66 7.80
CA HIS A 222 28.56 17.24 8.99
C HIS A 222 27.05 16.95 9.01
N ALA A 223 26.63 15.77 8.54
CA ALA A 223 25.24 15.39 8.50
C ALA A 223 24.73 15.08 9.91
N THR A 224 23.57 15.64 10.27
CA THR A 224 22.88 15.40 11.55
C THR A 224 21.83 14.33 11.44
N HIS A 225 21.39 14.01 10.22
CA HIS A 225 20.43 12.95 9.88
C HIS A 225 20.87 12.31 8.55
N LEU A 226 20.56 11.03 8.37
CA LEU A 226 20.83 10.32 7.12
C LEU A 226 19.51 9.83 6.50
N LEU A 227 19.29 10.15 5.22
CA LEU A 227 18.20 9.60 4.42
C LEU A 227 18.78 8.53 3.50
N VAL A 228 18.46 7.27 3.80
CA VAL A 228 18.95 6.11 3.05
C VAL A 228 17.89 5.56 2.10
N PRO A 229 18.28 4.95 0.95
CA PRO A 229 17.33 4.33 0.04
C PRO A 229 16.69 3.06 0.61
N THR A 230 17.38 2.34 1.49
CA THR A 230 16.87 1.15 2.20
C THR A 230 17.78 0.81 3.40
N VAL A 231 17.20 0.18 4.41
CA VAL A 231 17.92 -0.34 5.59
C VAL A 231 18.05 -1.87 5.59
N GLY A 232 17.29 -2.58 4.75
CA GLY A 232 17.20 -4.03 4.67
C GLY A 232 15.79 -4.47 4.30
N LEU A 233 15.56 -5.76 4.10
CA LEU A 233 14.27 -6.31 3.67
C LEU A 233 13.54 -7.05 4.80
N GLU A 234 14.25 -7.69 5.72
CA GLU A 234 13.65 -8.55 6.76
C GLU A 234 13.18 -7.74 7.97
N ASP A 235 14.07 -7.36 8.86
CA ASP A 235 13.77 -6.60 10.08
C ASP A 235 14.28 -5.16 9.95
N ALA A 236 13.48 -4.30 9.31
CA ALA A 236 13.84 -2.91 9.09
C ALA A 236 13.97 -2.10 10.40
N VAL A 237 13.25 -2.48 11.45
CA VAL A 237 13.30 -1.79 12.75
C VAL A 237 14.65 -2.05 13.42
N ALA A 238 15.05 -3.31 13.54
CA ALA A 238 16.36 -3.67 14.10
C ALA A 238 17.52 -3.19 13.20
N ALA A 239 17.39 -3.32 11.89
CA ALA A 239 18.38 -2.86 10.93
C ALA A 239 18.65 -1.36 11.02
N ARG A 240 17.59 -0.56 11.13
CA ARG A 240 17.67 0.88 11.34
C ARG A 240 18.39 1.21 12.64
N ALA A 241 17.98 0.60 13.76
CA ALA A 241 18.60 0.83 15.06
C ALA A 241 20.10 0.45 15.08
N GLU A 242 20.50 -0.56 14.33
CA GLU A 242 21.91 -0.94 14.18
C GLU A 242 22.70 0.14 13.42
N LEU A 243 22.15 0.67 12.32
CA LEU A 243 22.77 1.76 11.56
C LEU A 243 22.85 3.05 12.37
N GLU A 244 21.80 3.41 13.13
CA GLU A 244 21.78 4.58 14.02
C GLU A 244 22.85 4.48 15.11
N ARG A 245 23.01 3.31 15.72
CA ARG A 245 24.09 3.08 16.68
C ARG A 245 25.50 3.20 16.06
N ALA A 246 25.66 2.72 14.82
CA ALA A 246 26.94 2.78 14.13
C ALA A 246 27.31 4.19 13.66
N THR A 247 26.32 4.98 13.25
CA THR A 247 26.52 6.34 12.70
C THR A 247 26.48 7.43 13.76
N GLY A 248 25.82 7.19 14.89
CA GLY A 248 25.58 8.18 15.94
C GLY A 248 24.54 9.25 15.57
N VAL A 249 23.87 9.11 14.42
CA VAL A 249 22.82 10.03 13.95
C VAL A 249 21.55 9.26 13.54
N PRO A 250 20.36 9.90 13.57
CA PRO A 250 19.13 9.29 13.08
C PRO A 250 19.24 8.83 11.64
N VAL A 251 18.77 7.62 11.36
CA VAL A 251 18.69 7.04 10.01
C VAL A 251 17.23 6.99 9.58
N LEU A 252 16.93 7.71 8.52
CA LEU A 252 15.63 7.83 7.89
C LEU A 252 15.63 7.03 6.60
N GLU A 253 14.48 6.49 6.21
CA GLU A 253 14.35 5.78 4.95
C GLU A 253 13.37 6.55 4.05
N MET A 254 13.64 6.59 2.75
CA MET A 254 12.73 7.20 1.79
C MET A 254 11.60 6.25 1.38
N LEU A 255 10.54 6.79 0.79
CA LEU A 255 9.50 5.99 0.16
C LEU A 255 10.08 5.10 -0.94
N GLY A 256 9.49 3.93 -1.12
CA GLY A 256 9.85 3.03 -2.22
C GLY A 256 9.27 3.45 -3.57
N ALA A 257 10.01 3.09 -4.64
CA ALA A 257 9.51 3.04 -6.01
C ALA A 257 9.72 1.62 -6.55
N PRO A 258 8.91 1.15 -7.52
CA PRO A 258 9.07 -0.21 -8.07
C PRO A 258 10.46 -0.44 -8.71
N PRO A 259 11.15 -1.54 -8.37
CA PRO A 259 10.79 -2.55 -7.37
C PRO A 259 10.98 -2.04 -5.92
N SER A 260 9.90 -2.05 -5.13
CA SER A 260 9.81 -1.37 -3.83
C SER A 260 10.19 -2.26 -2.65
N VAL A 261 11.24 -1.93 -1.92
CA VAL A 261 11.59 -2.64 -0.67
C VAL A 261 10.53 -2.43 0.42
N PRO A 262 10.07 -1.18 0.72
CA PRO A 262 9.00 -0.98 1.68
C PRO A 262 7.67 -1.63 1.28
N GLY A 263 7.34 -1.67 -0.01
CA GLY A 263 6.17 -2.39 -0.52
C GLY A 263 6.27 -3.91 -0.31
N LEU A 264 7.42 -4.49 -0.55
CA LEU A 264 7.68 -5.91 -0.28
C LEU A 264 7.56 -6.24 1.21
N ARG A 265 8.10 -5.39 2.11
CA ARG A 265 7.93 -5.55 3.56
C ARG A 265 6.45 -5.49 3.96
N LEU A 266 5.68 -4.54 3.40
CA LEU A 266 4.26 -4.42 3.66
C LEU A 266 3.52 -5.70 3.23
N GLN A 267 3.80 -6.22 2.04
CA GLN A 267 3.19 -7.47 1.54
C GLN A 267 3.54 -8.68 2.44
N ARG A 268 4.79 -8.80 2.88
CA ARG A 268 5.23 -9.88 3.79
C ARG A 268 4.55 -9.77 5.15
N ALA A 269 4.44 -8.57 5.71
CA ALA A 269 3.78 -8.36 6.99
C ALA A 269 2.28 -8.71 6.93
N LEU A 270 1.60 -8.40 5.81
CA LEU A 270 0.22 -8.81 5.57
C LEU A 270 0.09 -10.33 5.52
N GLN A 271 1.00 -11.00 4.82
CA GLN A 271 1.00 -12.47 4.75
C GLN A 271 1.22 -13.09 6.13
N ALA A 272 2.18 -12.61 6.90
CA ALA A 272 2.42 -13.07 8.27
C ALA A 272 1.21 -12.84 9.19
N ALA A 273 0.50 -11.70 9.03
CA ALA A 273 -0.71 -11.42 9.78
C ALA A 273 -1.85 -12.40 9.43
N LEU A 274 -2.02 -12.74 8.16
CA LEU A 274 -2.99 -13.73 7.68
C LEU A 274 -2.70 -15.12 8.28
N GLU A 275 -1.46 -15.56 8.22
CA GLU A 275 -1.00 -16.85 8.76
C GLU A 275 -1.23 -16.91 10.29
N LYS A 276 -0.82 -15.87 11.00
CA LYS A 276 -1.00 -15.75 12.47
C LYS A 276 -2.47 -15.78 12.88
N SER A 277 -3.35 -15.23 12.04
CA SER A 277 -4.81 -15.21 12.29
C SER A 277 -5.52 -16.50 11.87
N GLY A 278 -4.80 -17.49 11.35
CA GLY A 278 -5.36 -18.76 10.90
C GLY A 278 -6.20 -18.64 9.62
N VAL A 279 -5.94 -17.64 8.78
CA VAL A 279 -6.54 -17.54 7.46
C VAL A 279 -5.89 -18.57 6.54
N ARG A 280 -6.71 -19.44 5.95
CA ARG A 280 -6.23 -20.41 4.97
C ARG A 280 -5.98 -19.73 3.63
N SER A 281 -4.73 -19.70 3.17
CA SER A 281 -4.34 -19.07 1.90
C SER A 281 -3.96 -20.12 0.87
N VAL A 282 -4.38 -19.91 -0.39
CA VAL A 282 -4.10 -20.80 -1.52
C VAL A 282 -3.55 -19.98 -2.70
N ALA A 283 -2.38 -20.41 -3.19
CA ALA A 283 -1.77 -19.85 -4.40
C ALA A 283 -2.43 -20.46 -5.65
N ALA A 284 -3.45 -19.78 -6.18
CA ALA A 284 -4.25 -20.27 -7.31
C ALA A 284 -5.01 -19.13 -8.01
N ILE A 285 -5.60 -19.45 -9.15
CA ILE A 285 -6.57 -18.58 -9.84
C ILE A 285 -7.97 -18.90 -9.31
N ALA A 286 -8.77 -17.87 -9.09
CA ALA A 286 -10.20 -18.01 -8.80
C ALA A 286 -11.00 -17.72 -10.06
N GLU A 287 -11.96 -18.56 -10.37
CA GLU A 287 -12.88 -18.42 -11.50
C GLU A 287 -14.32 -18.70 -11.06
N ARG A 288 -15.27 -18.28 -11.84
CA ARG A 288 -16.67 -18.64 -11.67
C ARG A 288 -16.93 -20.00 -12.30
N SER A 289 -17.46 -20.93 -11.54
CA SER A 289 -17.93 -22.22 -12.04
C SER A 289 -19.29 -22.10 -12.78
N ALA A 290 -19.70 -23.15 -13.47
CA ALA A 290 -20.94 -23.16 -14.26
C ALA A 290 -22.21 -22.95 -13.39
N ASP A 291 -22.19 -23.36 -12.12
CA ASP A 291 -23.26 -23.17 -11.13
C ASP A 291 -23.19 -21.80 -10.43
N GLY A 292 -22.27 -20.93 -10.85
CA GLY A 292 -22.13 -19.56 -10.35
C GLY A 292 -21.30 -19.42 -9.06
N GLN A 293 -20.75 -20.51 -8.53
CA GLN A 293 -19.87 -20.50 -7.37
C GLN A 293 -18.42 -20.12 -7.75
N VAL A 294 -17.55 -19.98 -6.76
CA VAL A 294 -16.11 -19.85 -7.00
C VAL A 294 -15.48 -21.23 -7.15
N GLN A 295 -14.60 -21.39 -8.10
CA GLN A 295 -13.68 -22.52 -8.20
C GLN A 295 -12.24 -22.06 -8.18
N ILE A 296 -11.36 -22.87 -7.62
CA ILE A 296 -9.92 -22.68 -7.59
C ILE A 296 -9.30 -23.47 -8.73
N VAL A 297 -8.54 -22.76 -9.58
CA VAL A 297 -7.89 -23.37 -10.76
C VAL A 297 -6.38 -23.44 -10.54
N ARG A 298 -5.83 -24.66 -10.66
CA ARG A 298 -4.39 -24.96 -10.61
C ARG A 298 -4.00 -25.77 -11.85
N GLY A 299 -3.56 -25.09 -12.88
CA GLY A 299 -3.30 -25.75 -14.16
C GLY A 299 -4.57 -26.32 -14.77
N VAL A 300 -4.70 -27.64 -14.82
CA VAL A 300 -5.89 -28.35 -15.32
C VAL A 300 -6.86 -28.78 -14.22
N GLU A 301 -6.46 -28.64 -12.96
CA GLU A 301 -7.28 -29.03 -11.79
C GLU A 301 -8.21 -27.88 -11.40
N CYS A 302 -9.48 -28.20 -11.19
CA CYS A 302 -10.50 -27.26 -10.74
C CYS A 302 -11.17 -27.80 -9.45
N ASP A 303 -10.94 -27.09 -8.34
CA ASP A 303 -11.56 -27.41 -7.05
C ASP A 303 -12.73 -26.45 -6.79
N PRO A 304 -13.98 -26.94 -6.70
CA PRO A 304 -15.11 -26.09 -6.36
C PRO A 304 -15.02 -25.62 -4.91
N VAL A 305 -15.39 -24.36 -4.66
CA VAL A 305 -15.47 -23.76 -3.32
C VAL A 305 -16.93 -23.47 -2.98
N ARG A 306 -17.40 -24.06 -1.91
CA ARG A 306 -18.69 -23.72 -1.30
C ARG A 306 -18.48 -22.69 -0.23
N ALA A 307 -18.90 -21.45 -0.47
CA ALA A 307 -18.76 -20.35 0.46
C ALA A 307 -20.12 -19.72 0.78
N GLY A 308 -20.30 -19.30 2.03
CA GLY A 308 -21.46 -18.52 2.44
C GLY A 308 -21.44 -17.11 1.84
N SER A 309 -20.25 -16.57 1.56
CA SER A 309 -20.07 -15.25 0.98
C SER A 309 -18.75 -15.15 0.20
N VAL A 310 -18.71 -14.25 -0.77
CA VAL A 310 -17.53 -13.98 -1.63
C VAL A 310 -17.14 -12.52 -1.53
N VAL A 311 -15.82 -12.25 -1.42
CA VAL A 311 -15.23 -10.91 -1.50
C VAL A 311 -14.25 -10.86 -2.66
N LEU A 312 -14.50 -9.99 -3.63
CA LEU A 312 -13.59 -9.69 -4.73
C LEU A 312 -12.66 -8.55 -4.32
N ALA A 313 -11.40 -8.86 -4.17
CA ALA A 313 -10.29 -7.95 -3.91
C ALA A 313 -9.18 -8.12 -4.96
N SER A 314 -9.60 -8.52 -6.17
CA SER A 314 -8.75 -8.97 -7.29
C SER A 314 -7.87 -7.87 -7.91
N GLY A 315 -8.11 -6.61 -7.53
CA GLY A 315 -7.35 -5.47 -8.05
C GLY A 315 -7.79 -5.08 -9.46
N ARG A 316 -6.97 -4.25 -10.12
CA ARG A 316 -7.19 -3.81 -11.52
C ARG A 316 -6.36 -4.65 -12.48
N PHE A 317 -5.87 -4.02 -13.55
CA PHE A 317 -5.10 -4.67 -14.62
C PHE A 317 -3.85 -5.39 -14.09
N LEU A 318 -3.09 -4.78 -13.18
CA LEU A 318 -1.87 -5.35 -12.63
C LEU A 318 -2.12 -6.62 -11.81
N GLY A 319 -3.19 -6.63 -11.02
CA GLY A 319 -3.63 -7.80 -10.25
C GLY A 319 -4.37 -8.84 -11.09
N GLY A 320 -4.72 -8.50 -12.33
CA GLY A 320 -5.51 -9.33 -13.22
C GLY A 320 -7.01 -9.36 -12.88
N GLY A 321 -7.50 -8.43 -12.02
CA GLY A 321 -8.90 -8.35 -11.63
C GLY A 321 -9.80 -7.68 -12.68
N ILE A 322 -9.22 -6.87 -13.56
CA ILE A 322 -9.91 -6.25 -14.70
C ILE A 322 -9.17 -6.64 -15.97
N ARG A 323 -9.90 -7.07 -16.98
CA ARG A 323 -9.39 -7.29 -18.35
C ARG A 323 -10.03 -6.34 -19.34
N CYS A 324 -9.30 -6.01 -20.39
CA CYS A 324 -9.79 -5.29 -21.54
C CYS A 324 -10.01 -6.29 -22.67
N GLU A 325 -11.22 -6.38 -23.19
CA GLU A 325 -11.58 -7.21 -24.31
C GLU A 325 -11.05 -6.61 -25.64
N ALA A 326 -11.05 -7.38 -26.72
CA ALA A 326 -10.58 -6.94 -28.03
C ALA A 326 -11.36 -5.73 -28.58
N ASP A 327 -12.63 -5.58 -28.20
CA ASP A 327 -13.46 -4.43 -28.53
C ASP A 327 -13.32 -3.25 -27.56
N GLY A 328 -12.38 -3.34 -26.62
CA GLY A 328 -12.07 -2.33 -25.61
C GLY A 328 -12.98 -2.35 -24.38
N ARG A 329 -14.01 -3.19 -24.33
CA ARG A 329 -14.85 -3.34 -23.14
C ARG A 329 -14.05 -3.86 -21.97
N LEU A 330 -14.40 -3.38 -20.78
CA LEU A 330 -13.76 -3.77 -19.54
C LEU A 330 -14.64 -4.75 -18.76
N ARG A 331 -14.00 -5.81 -18.24
CA ARG A 331 -14.67 -6.84 -17.44
C ARG A 331 -13.86 -7.21 -16.21
N GLU A 332 -14.54 -7.43 -15.10
CA GLU A 332 -13.98 -8.12 -13.95
C GLU A 332 -13.82 -9.61 -14.27
N THR A 333 -12.72 -10.22 -13.85
CA THR A 333 -12.24 -11.49 -14.40
C THR A 333 -12.84 -12.75 -13.76
N VAL A 334 -13.40 -12.68 -12.55
CA VAL A 334 -13.93 -13.83 -11.82
C VAL A 334 -15.42 -14.06 -12.12
N PHE A 335 -16.25 -13.02 -12.00
CA PHE A 335 -17.69 -13.10 -12.20
C PHE A 335 -18.17 -12.45 -13.51
N ASP A 336 -17.25 -11.99 -14.33
CA ASP A 336 -17.53 -11.30 -15.58
C ASP A 336 -18.39 -10.04 -15.41
N LEU A 337 -18.17 -9.32 -14.28
CA LEU A 337 -18.93 -8.11 -14.00
C LEU A 337 -18.51 -6.98 -14.95
N PRO A 338 -19.45 -6.12 -15.39
CA PRO A 338 -19.10 -4.96 -16.20
C PRO A 338 -18.24 -3.99 -15.40
N ALA A 339 -17.13 -3.55 -15.98
CA ALA A 339 -16.27 -2.52 -15.42
C ALA A 339 -16.28 -1.29 -16.33
N ARG A 340 -16.04 -0.10 -15.73
CA ARG A 340 -16.05 1.19 -16.41
C ARG A 340 -14.76 1.94 -16.13
N ALA A 341 -14.35 2.78 -17.07
CA ALA A 341 -13.21 3.67 -16.93
C ALA A 341 -13.67 5.13 -17.08
N ALA A 342 -13.68 5.90 -16.01
CA ALA A 342 -14.12 7.30 -16.00
C ALA A 342 -15.50 7.52 -16.67
N GLY A 343 -16.47 6.66 -16.35
CA GLY A 343 -17.82 6.71 -16.92
C GLY A 343 -17.97 6.10 -18.32
N ARG A 344 -16.90 5.55 -18.90
CA ARG A 344 -16.89 4.90 -20.21
C ARG A 344 -16.88 3.38 -20.06
N ASP A 345 -17.64 2.70 -20.91
CA ASP A 345 -17.71 1.23 -20.91
C ASP A 345 -16.53 0.58 -21.68
N ALA A 346 -15.79 1.35 -22.46
CA ALA A 346 -14.66 0.86 -23.26
C ALA A 346 -13.49 1.84 -23.32
N LEU A 347 -12.27 1.32 -23.30
CA LEU A 347 -11.02 2.09 -23.48
C LEU A 347 -10.66 2.31 -24.95
N ALA A 348 -11.07 1.42 -25.86
CA ALA A 348 -10.74 1.49 -27.28
C ALA A 348 -11.37 2.69 -28.01
N ALA A 349 -12.26 3.43 -27.35
CA ALA A 349 -12.81 4.69 -27.90
C ALA A 349 -11.83 5.88 -27.76
N LEU A 350 -10.63 5.68 -27.22
CA LEU A 350 -9.58 6.70 -27.17
C LEU A 350 -8.71 6.56 -28.43
N PRO A 351 -8.73 7.52 -29.37
CA PRO A 351 -7.80 7.52 -30.50
C PRO A 351 -6.36 7.45 -29.99
N ASN A 352 -5.49 6.72 -30.70
CA ASN A 352 -4.06 6.66 -30.34
C ASN A 352 -3.41 8.05 -30.25
N GLU A 353 -3.90 9.01 -31.02
CA GLU A 353 -3.49 10.41 -30.99
C GLU A 353 -3.80 11.07 -29.64
N THR A 354 -4.92 10.74 -28.99
CA THR A 354 -5.29 11.24 -27.66
C THR A 354 -4.36 10.70 -26.58
N LEU A 355 -3.82 9.50 -26.77
CA LEU A 355 -2.77 8.95 -25.89
C LEU A 355 -1.49 9.79 -25.90
N PHE A 356 -1.24 10.56 -26.95
CA PHE A 356 -0.02 11.34 -27.12
C PHE A 356 -0.21 12.86 -27.06
N ALA A 357 -1.34 13.41 -27.47
CA ALA A 357 -1.56 14.85 -27.60
C ALA A 357 -2.16 15.55 -26.38
N GLU A 358 -3.12 14.97 -25.70
CA GLU A 358 -3.82 15.60 -24.56
C GLU A 358 -3.30 15.16 -23.18
N ARG A 359 -2.31 14.38 -23.20
CA ARG A 359 -1.75 13.69 -22.10
C ARG A 359 -1.24 14.53 -20.96
N ALA A 360 -0.87 15.74 -21.23
CA ALA A 360 -0.41 16.69 -20.24
C ALA A 360 -1.57 17.26 -19.38
N ALA A 361 -2.82 17.08 -19.79
CA ALA A 361 -3.96 17.78 -19.20
C ALA A 361 -4.88 16.92 -18.30
N GLY A 362 -4.72 15.58 -18.27
CA GLY A 362 -5.62 14.76 -17.46
C GLY A 362 -5.17 13.32 -17.20
N PRO A 363 -5.75 12.64 -16.19
CA PRO A 363 -5.45 11.26 -15.86
C PRO A 363 -5.92 10.31 -16.96
N HIS A 364 -5.14 9.25 -17.20
CA HIS A 364 -5.55 8.19 -18.11
C HIS A 364 -6.81 7.48 -17.55
N PRO A 365 -7.90 7.38 -18.31
CA PRO A 365 -9.18 6.86 -17.80
C PRO A 365 -9.08 5.42 -17.25
N GLY A 366 -8.14 4.61 -17.74
CA GLY A 366 -7.86 3.29 -17.21
C GLY A 366 -7.39 3.27 -15.77
N LEU A 367 -6.82 4.37 -15.26
CA LEU A 367 -6.42 4.48 -13.85
C LEU A 367 -7.62 4.52 -12.89
N ALA A 368 -8.79 4.97 -13.36
CA ALA A 368 -10.03 4.97 -12.60
C ALA A 368 -10.96 3.79 -12.96
N ALA A 369 -10.46 2.82 -13.76
CA ALA A 369 -11.25 1.67 -14.18
C ALA A 369 -11.62 0.75 -13.03
N GLY A 370 -12.83 0.20 -13.04
CA GLY A 370 -13.28 -0.79 -12.08
C GLY A 370 -14.76 -1.04 -12.11
N VAL A 371 -15.20 -1.91 -11.22
CA VAL A 371 -16.59 -2.31 -11.04
C VAL A 371 -17.33 -1.28 -10.20
N GLY A 372 -18.58 -0.98 -10.55
CA GLY A 372 -19.49 -0.23 -9.70
C GLY A 372 -20.05 -1.11 -8.58
N ALA A 373 -20.30 -0.53 -7.41
CA ALA A 373 -20.91 -1.21 -6.29
C ALA A 373 -22.00 -0.35 -5.65
N ASP A 374 -22.89 -0.99 -4.89
CA ASP A 374 -23.87 -0.32 -4.04
C ASP A 374 -23.26 0.14 -2.68
N SER A 375 -24.06 0.78 -1.85
CA SER A 375 -23.65 1.25 -0.51
C SER A 375 -23.23 0.12 0.42
N ASP A 376 -23.60 -1.13 0.13
CA ASP A 376 -23.16 -2.32 0.85
C ASP A 376 -21.87 -2.92 0.32
N LEU A 377 -21.23 -2.24 -0.64
CA LEU A 377 -20.06 -2.74 -1.37
C LEU A 377 -20.34 -4.02 -2.13
N ARG A 378 -21.55 -4.18 -2.67
CA ARG A 378 -21.93 -5.33 -3.48
C ARG A 378 -21.93 -5.01 -4.96
N ALA A 379 -21.46 -5.97 -5.75
CA ALA A 379 -21.65 -6.03 -7.19
C ALA A 379 -22.10 -7.46 -7.55
N GLY A 380 -23.34 -7.60 -7.99
CA GLY A 380 -23.96 -8.91 -8.17
C GLY A 380 -24.02 -9.70 -6.87
N ALA A 381 -23.53 -10.94 -6.87
CA ALA A 381 -23.54 -11.83 -5.71
C ALA A 381 -22.35 -11.63 -4.76
N ALA A 382 -21.34 -10.84 -5.15
CA ALA A 382 -20.12 -10.66 -4.40
C ALA A 382 -20.03 -9.31 -3.68
N PHE A 383 -19.32 -9.26 -2.56
CA PHE A 383 -18.76 -8.01 -2.05
C PHE A 383 -17.52 -7.63 -2.85
N VAL A 384 -17.28 -6.34 -3.03
CA VAL A 384 -16.14 -5.83 -3.80
C VAL A 384 -15.38 -4.79 -2.99
N CYS A 385 -14.05 -4.83 -3.03
CA CYS A 385 -13.22 -3.90 -2.27
C CYS A 385 -11.86 -3.62 -2.92
N GLY A 386 -11.28 -2.48 -2.59
CA GLY A 386 -9.96 -2.06 -3.06
C GLY A 386 -9.95 -1.66 -4.52
N ALA A 387 -8.85 -1.94 -5.20
CA ALA A 387 -8.60 -1.42 -6.53
C ALA A 387 -9.48 -2.03 -7.65
N VAL A 388 -10.26 -3.07 -7.39
CA VAL A 388 -11.29 -3.56 -8.33
C VAL A 388 -12.49 -2.62 -8.41
N LEU A 389 -12.73 -1.80 -7.37
CA LEU A 389 -13.70 -0.71 -7.40
C LEU A 389 -13.22 0.37 -8.37
N GLY A 390 -14.14 0.85 -9.21
CA GLY A 390 -13.89 1.98 -10.09
C GLY A 390 -14.11 3.33 -9.41
N GLY A 391 -13.93 4.39 -10.19
CA GLY A 391 -14.27 5.75 -9.78
C GLY A 391 -13.18 6.50 -9.00
N PHE A 392 -11.97 5.97 -8.87
CA PHE A 392 -10.85 6.69 -8.29
C PHE A 392 -9.53 6.38 -9.00
N ASP A 393 -8.66 7.38 -9.07
CA ASP A 393 -7.29 7.27 -9.58
C ASP A 393 -6.30 7.32 -8.42
N PRO A 394 -5.63 6.21 -8.07
CA PRO A 394 -4.74 6.18 -6.91
C PRO A 394 -3.54 7.14 -7.02
N ALA A 395 -3.17 7.56 -8.23
CA ALA A 395 -2.06 8.50 -8.43
C ALA A 395 -2.48 9.96 -8.23
N ARG A 396 -3.73 10.29 -8.57
CA ARG A 396 -4.29 11.64 -8.47
C ARG A 396 -4.96 11.90 -7.14
N ASP A 397 -5.75 10.93 -6.68
CA ASP A 397 -6.61 11.11 -5.50
C ASP A 397 -5.85 10.84 -4.21
N GLU A 398 -4.58 10.41 -4.31
CA GLU A 398 -3.64 10.19 -3.19
C GLU A 398 -4.24 9.38 -2.03
N GLY A 399 -5.05 8.36 -2.37
CA GLY A 399 -5.79 7.55 -1.39
C GLY A 399 -5.83 6.06 -1.72
N GLY A 400 -4.98 5.57 -2.62
CA GLY A 400 -5.08 4.23 -3.18
C GLY A 400 -5.03 3.10 -2.17
N LEU A 401 -4.10 3.12 -1.23
CA LEU A 401 -4.00 2.11 -0.18
C LEU A 401 -5.04 2.31 0.93
N GLY A 402 -5.44 3.54 1.20
CA GLY A 402 -6.54 3.85 2.14
C GLY A 402 -7.88 3.32 1.64
N VAL A 403 -8.21 3.52 0.37
CA VAL A 403 -9.40 2.89 -0.25
C VAL A 403 -9.33 1.38 -0.09
N CYS A 404 -8.16 0.77 -0.34
CA CYS A 404 -7.97 -0.67 -0.17
C CYS A 404 -8.19 -1.13 1.28
N ALA A 405 -7.65 -0.42 2.25
CA ALA A 405 -7.77 -0.76 3.66
C ALA A 405 -9.22 -0.60 4.16
N VAL A 406 -9.80 0.58 3.92
CA VAL A 406 -11.15 0.91 4.41
C VAL A 406 -12.21 0.01 3.80
N THR A 407 -12.24 -0.10 2.46
CA THR A 407 -13.25 -0.92 1.79
C THR A 407 -13.03 -2.41 2.05
N GLY A 408 -11.77 -2.87 2.18
CA GLY A 408 -11.44 -4.23 2.54
C GLY A 408 -11.98 -4.59 3.93
N LEU A 409 -11.69 -3.76 4.93
CA LEU A 409 -12.16 -3.93 6.31
C LEU A 409 -13.69 -4.01 6.38
N VAL A 410 -14.38 -3.08 5.72
CA VAL A 410 -15.85 -3.03 5.69
C VAL A 410 -16.45 -4.24 4.96
N ALA A 411 -15.92 -4.57 3.78
CA ALA A 411 -16.39 -5.70 2.98
C ALA A 411 -16.23 -7.03 3.71
N GLY A 412 -15.10 -7.26 4.38
CA GLY A 412 -14.85 -8.48 5.15
C GLY A 412 -15.83 -8.66 6.31
N ARG A 413 -16.09 -7.61 7.10
CA ARG A 413 -17.08 -7.63 8.18
C ARG A 413 -18.49 -7.90 7.65
N ARG A 414 -18.87 -7.28 6.53
CA ARG A 414 -20.20 -7.50 5.89
C ARG A 414 -20.32 -8.91 5.33
N ALA A 415 -19.26 -9.42 4.72
CA ALA A 415 -19.24 -10.79 4.20
C ALA A 415 -19.40 -11.83 5.32
N ALA A 416 -18.71 -11.66 6.45
CA ALA A 416 -18.86 -12.54 7.60
C ALA A 416 -20.30 -12.53 8.15
N ARG A 417 -20.92 -11.36 8.27
CA ARG A 417 -22.33 -11.24 8.69
C ARG A 417 -23.29 -11.92 7.70
N ALA A 418 -23.08 -11.75 6.40
CA ALA A 418 -23.87 -12.37 5.35
C ALA A 418 -23.74 -13.91 5.37
N ALA A 419 -22.60 -14.44 5.79
CA ALA A 419 -22.37 -15.88 6.01
C ALA A 419 -22.95 -16.39 7.36
N GLY A 420 -23.71 -15.57 8.09
CA GLY A 420 -24.37 -15.96 9.34
C GLY A 420 -23.46 -15.87 10.58
N LYS A 421 -22.33 -15.16 10.50
CA LYS A 421 -21.45 -14.93 11.66
C LYS A 421 -21.76 -13.58 12.29
N ALA A 422 -22.21 -13.59 13.56
CA ALA A 422 -22.34 -12.37 14.35
C ALA A 422 -20.95 -11.99 14.87
N GLY A 423 -20.50 -10.76 14.58
CA GLY A 423 -19.26 -10.25 15.16
C GLY A 423 -19.34 -10.27 16.70
N ALA A 424 -18.29 -10.74 17.36
CA ALA A 424 -18.11 -10.51 18.78
C ALA A 424 -18.13 -8.98 19.01
N SER A 425 -19.17 -8.48 19.63
CA SER A 425 -19.26 -7.12 20.12
C SER A 425 -18.04 -6.88 21.00
N ALA A 426 -17.26 -5.86 20.67
CA ALA A 426 -16.25 -5.35 21.57
C ALA A 426 -17.00 -4.86 22.83
N THR A 427 -17.10 -5.72 23.82
CA THR A 427 -17.51 -5.32 25.18
C THR A 427 -16.42 -4.39 25.69
N SER A 428 -16.70 -3.11 25.63
CA SER A 428 -15.97 -2.09 26.39
C SER A 428 -15.94 -2.57 27.84
N GLY A 429 -14.74 -2.90 28.35
CA GLY A 429 -14.55 -3.16 29.78
C GLY A 429 -14.94 -1.91 30.56
N ALA A 430 -16.17 -1.92 31.06
CA ALA A 430 -16.55 -1.00 32.13
C ALA A 430 -15.75 -1.40 33.36
N VAL A 431 -14.73 -0.63 33.66
CA VAL A 431 -14.12 -0.61 34.99
C VAL A 431 -15.22 -0.14 35.93
N ARG A 432 -15.70 -1.04 36.79
CA ARG A 432 -16.54 -0.66 37.93
C ARG A 432 -15.65 -0.16 39.06
N PRO A 433 -16.13 0.78 39.83
CA PRO A 433 -15.40 1.54 40.87
C PRO A 433 -14.87 0.68 42.01
#